data_3d7d73e80cfde74397262990c8e348bb
#
_entry.id   3d7d73e80cfde74397262990c8e348bb
#
_cell.length_a   1.000
_cell.length_b   1.000
_cell.length_c   1.000
_cell.angle_alpha   90.00
_cell.angle_beta   90.00
_cell.angle_gamma   90.00
#
_symmetry.space_group_name_H-M   'P 1'
#
loop_
_entity.id
_entity.type
_entity.pdbx_description
1 polymer ?
#
loop_
_entity_poly.entity_id
_entity_poly.type
_entity_poly.pdbx_seq_one_letter_code
_entity_poly.pdbx_strand_id
1 'polypeptide(L)'
;MAYSRDKDLKQNFNELFGKFGVNDLYSKLSGRDLIELKKLLSCINNIITLRTTRDFVEKLYADGFLTKSEREQILEDVDSQHANANGFDVQYDGKDKKIIAEVKCNIPVNVTSFGAAQEEGILEDIEHLLKGKKKSDIPSVAPYYKFMVVMDCSEHIDECVAKIIKKTEHVKLYSPSEHPDTNNIYIMYV
;
A
#
# COMPACT_ATOMS: atom_id res chain seq x y z
N MET A 1 -12.01 9.70 -33.02
CA MET A 1 -10.58 10.08 -33.15
C MET A 1 -9.75 8.87 -32.79
N ALA A 2 -8.64 8.62 -33.48
CA ALA A 2 -7.75 7.54 -33.12
C ALA A 2 -7.07 7.85 -31.78
N TYR A 3 -6.92 6.85 -30.92
CA TYR A 3 -6.21 6.93 -29.66
C TYR A 3 -4.74 7.31 -29.88
N SER A 4 -4.22 8.25 -29.11
CA SER A 4 -2.82 8.70 -29.18
C SER A 4 -2.23 8.82 -27.78
N ARG A 5 -1.33 7.90 -27.45
CA ARG A 5 -0.63 7.88 -26.15
C ARG A 5 0.09 9.20 -25.84
N ASP A 6 0.66 9.82 -26.86
CA ASP A 6 1.39 11.09 -26.73
C ASP A 6 0.45 12.24 -26.35
N LYS A 7 -0.75 12.30 -26.96
CA LYS A 7 -1.75 13.30 -26.63
C LYS A 7 -2.27 13.16 -25.21
N ASP A 8 -2.56 11.92 -24.80
CA ASP A 8 -3.06 11.65 -23.45
C ASP A 8 -2.00 12.00 -22.40
N LEU A 9 -0.73 11.61 -22.63
CA LEU A 9 0.36 11.95 -21.72
C LEU A 9 0.56 13.47 -21.64
N LYS A 10 0.55 14.17 -22.76
CA LYS A 10 0.65 15.64 -22.82
C LYS A 10 -0.48 16.31 -22.05
N GLN A 11 -1.72 15.84 -22.22
CA GLN A 11 -2.85 16.36 -21.48
C GLN A 11 -2.70 16.18 -19.99
N ASN A 12 -2.40 14.95 -19.53
CA ASN A 12 -2.23 14.62 -18.11
C ASN A 12 -1.09 15.44 -17.47
N PHE A 13 0.02 15.63 -18.20
CA PHE A 13 1.12 16.49 -17.74
C PHE A 13 0.66 17.95 -17.57
N ASN A 14 -0.01 18.49 -18.57
CA ASN A 14 -0.47 19.88 -18.51
C ASN A 14 -1.50 20.10 -17.40
N GLU A 15 -2.40 19.15 -17.17
CA GLU A 15 -3.37 19.20 -16.07
C GLU A 15 -2.68 19.15 -14.70
N LEU A 16 -1.73 18.22 -14.50
CA LEU A 16 -1.03 18.09 -13.25
C LEU A 16 -0.14 19.30 -12.96
N PHE A 17 0.75 19.65 -13.89
CA PHE A 17 1.73 20.71 -13.67
C PHE A 17 1.10 22.10 -13.75
N GLY A 18 -0.02 22.25 -14.45
CA GLY A 18 -0.83 23.47 -14.44
C GLY A 18 -1.34 23.86 -13.05
N LYS A 19 -1.62 22.87 -12.17
CA LYS A 19 -1.96 23.11 -10.76
C LYS A 19 -0.83 23.78 -9.97
N PHE A 20 0.42 23.64 -10.43
CA PHE A 20 1.61 24.25 -9.85
C PHE A 20 2.09 25.48 -10.64
N GLY A 21 1.26 26.01 -11.56
CA GLY A 21 1.59 27.19 -12.37
C GLY A 21 2.59 26.92 -13.51
N VAL A 22 2.89 25.65 -13.82
CA VAL A 22 3.82 25.29 -14.90
C VAL A 22 3.03 24.87 -16.13
N ASN A 23 3.06 25.72 -17.17
CA ASN A 23 2.35 25.48 -18.42
C ASN A 23 3.25 24.84 -19.47
N ASP A 24 2.66 23.93 -20.28
CA ASP A 24 3.29 23.27 -21.42
C ASP A 24 4.67 22.63 -21.11
N LEU A 25 4.77 22.03 -19.92
CA LEU A 25 6.00 21.34 -19.49
C LEU A 25 6.36 20.20 -20.46
N TYR A 26 5.36 19.42 -20.89
CA TYR A 26 5.60 18.25 -21.74
C TYR A 26 6.38 18.58 -23.01
N SER A 27 6.06 19.70 -23.67
CA SER A 27 6.74 20.13 -24.91
C SER A 27 8.20 20.53 -24.72
N LYS A 28 8.63 20.72 -23.47
CA LYS A 28 10.01 21.11 -23.09
C LYS A 28 10.85 19.91 -22.69
N LEU A 29 10.23 18.74 -22.45
CA LEU A 29 10.93 17.54 -21.96
C LEU A 29 11.57 16.77 -23.13
N SER A 30 12.84 16.43 -22.95
CA SER A 30 13.54 15.45 -23.78
C SER A 30 13.21 14.01 -23.32
N GLY A 31 13.57 13.01 -24.13
CA GLY A 31 13.48 11.62 -23.72
C GLY A 31 14.29 11.29 -22.46
N ARG A 32 15.42 12.01 -22.24
CA ARG A 32 16.24 11.87 -21.04
C ARG A 32 15.51 12.40 -19.80
N ASP A 33 14.83 13.52 -19.92
CA ASP A 33 14.05 14.11 -18.83
C ASP A 33 12.89 13.19 -18.42
N LEU A 34 12.25 12.51 -19.38
CA LEU A 34 11.22 11.50 -19.10
C LEU A 34 11.78 10.29 -18.32
N ILE A 35 13.03 9.89 -18.57
CA ILE A 35 13.70 8.82 -17.78
C ILE A 35 13.96 9.30 -16.34
N GLU A 36 14.41 10.54 -16.15
CA GLU A 36 14.60 11.10 -14.81
C GLU A 36 13.26 11.24 -14.05
N LEU A 37 12.21 11.67 -14.72
CA LEU A 37 10.86 11.68 -14.13
C LEU A 37 10.39 10.28 -13.72
N LYS A 38 10.66 9.24 -14.52
CA LYS A 38 10.35 7.86 -14.14
C LYS A 38 11.06 7.43 -12.87
N LYS A 39 12.32 7.80 -12.68
CA LYS A 39 13.06 7.55 -11.42
C LYS A 39 12.43 8.30 -10.25
N LEU A 40 12.07 9.57 -10.46
CA LEU A 40 11.40 10.37 -9.43
C LEU A 40 10.04 9.76 -9.03
N LEU A 41 9.25 9.26 -9.97
CA LEU A 41 7.99 8.57 -9.69
C LEU A 41 8.19 7.33 -8.82
N SER A 42 9.30 6.58 -9.03
CA SER A 42 9.65 5.46 -8.15
C SER A 42 9.94 5.91 -6.71
N CYS A 43 10.66 7.02 -6.54
CA CYS A 43 10.90 7.61 -5.22
C CYS A 43 9.60 8.10 -4.57
N ILE A 44 8.70 8.71 -5.34
CA ILE A 44 7.40 9.16 -4.87
C ILE A 44 6.57 7.97 -4.37
N ASN A 45 6.54 6.85 -5.10
CA ASN A 45 5.84 5.65 -4.67
C ASN A 45 6.37 5.13 -3.32
N ASN A 46 7.70 5.11 -3.13
CA ASN A 46 8.30 4.70 -1.85
C ASN A 46 7.88 5.63 -0.70
N ILE A 47 7.81 6.94 -0.94
CA ILE A 47 7.35 7.91 0.06
C ILE A 47 5.87 7.76 0.37
N ILE A 48 5.04 7.49 -0.63
CA ILE A 48 3.61 7.22 -0.42
C ILE A 48 3.45 5.98 0.44
N THR A 49 4.13 4.87 0.10
CA THR A 49 4.10 3.64 0.88
C THR A 49 4.54 3.90 2.33
N LEU A 50 5.64 4.61 2.56
CA LEU A 50 6.10 4.95 3.90
C LEU A 50 5.04 5.74 4.70
N ARG A 51 4.42 6.75 4.10
CA ARG A 51 3.37 7.54 4.76
C ARG A 51 2.15 6.68 5.10
N THR A 52 1.66 5.91 4.14
CA THR A 52 0.55 4.97 4.34
C THR A 52 0.86 3.95 5.45
N THR A 53 2.11 3.47 5.52
CA THR A 53 2.56 2.58 6.58
C THR A 53 2.51 3.26 7.96
N ARG A 54 2.96 4.50 8.05
CA ARG A 54 2.87 5.28 9.29
C ARG A 54 1.42 5.53 9.71
N ASP A 55 0.56 5.92 8.76
CA ASP A 55 -0.86 6.16 9.02
C ASP A 55 -1.56 4.88 9.53
N PHE A 56 -1.17 3.71 9.01
CA PHE A 56 -1.61 2.41 9.51
C PHE A 56 -1.22 2.20 10.99
N VAL A 57 0.03 2.45 11.35
CA VAL A 57 0.51 2.29 12.74
C VAL A 57 -0.20 3.26 13.68
N GLU A 58 -0.38 4.53 13.25
CA GLU A 58 -1.11 5.53 14.01
C GLU A 58 -2.57 5.13 14.21
N LYS A 59 -3.22 4.57 13.19
CA LYS A 59 -4.59 4.10 13.28
C LYS A 59 -4.73 2.93 14.25
N LEU A 60 -3.84 1.94 14.21
CA LEU A 60 -3.83 0.85 15.19
C LEU A 60 -3.65 1.36 16.63
N TYR A 61 -2.83 2.39 16.82
CA TYR A 61 -2.66 3.03 18.13
C TYR A 61 -3.91 3.80 18.56
N ALA A 62 -4.50 4.58 17.68
CA ALA A 62 -5.74 5.33 17.95
C ALA A 62 -6.92 4.40 18.29
N ASP A 63 -6.99 3.24 17.65
CA ASP A 63 -8.00 2.21 17.89
C ASP A 63 -7.71 1.38 19.16
N GLY A 64 -6.64 1.67 19.90
CA GLY A 64 -6.26 0.99 21.13
C GLY A 64 -5.67 -0.42 20.93
N PHE A 65 -5.36 -0.80 19.69
CA PHE A 65 -4.73 -2.09 19.39
C PHE A 65 -3.25 -2.10 19.78
N LEU A 66 -2.55 -0.97 19.68
CA LEU A 66 -1.16 -0.82 20.09
C LEU A 66 -1.04 -0.01 21.37
N THR A 67 -0.07 -0.35 22.21
CA THR A 67 0.42 0.53 23.26
C THR A 67 1.32 1.62 22.68
N LYS A 68 1.58 2.68 23.46
CA LYS A 68 2.48 3.75 23.05
C LYS A 68 3.90 3.23 22.71
N SER A 69 4.42 2.32 23.53
CA SER A 69 5.75 1.75 23.32
C SER A 69 5.84 0.88 22.06
N GLU A 70 4.80 0.06 21.79
CA GLU A 70 4.74 -0.74 20.57
C GLU A 70 4.69 0.16 19.32
N ARG A 71 3.85 1.21 19.36
CA ARG A 71 3.77 2.21 18.28
C ARG A 71 5.12 2.86 18.00
N GLU A 72 5.81 3.37 19.03
CA GLU A 72 7.10 4.05 18.88
C GLU A 72 8.14 3.11 18.26
N GLN A 73 8.20 1.86 18.72
CA GLN A 73 9.13 0.87 18.20
C GLN A 73 8.82 0.53 16.73
N ILE A 74 7.56 0.27 16.38
CA ILE A 74 7.17 -0.03 15.00
C ILE A 74 7.51 1.14 14.07
N LEU A 75 7.26 2.38 14.48
CA LEU A 75 7.58 3.56 13.67
C LEU A 75 9.09 3.72 13.47
N GLU A 76 9.92 3.46 14.48
CA GLU A 76 11.38 3.48 14.36
C GLU A 76 11.87 2.43 13.37
N ASP A 77 11.34 1.20 13.45
CA ASP A 77 11.67 0.10 12.54
C ASP A 77 11.27 0.46 11.08
N VAL A 78 10.05 0.96 10.88
CA VAL A 78 9.53 1.38 9.57
C VAL A 78 10.38 2.50 8.96
N ASP A 79 10.79 3.49 9.77
CA ASP A 79 11.59 4.62 9.31
C ASP A 79 13.03 4.24 8.95
N SER A 80 13.56 3.20 9.59
CA SER A 80 14.90 2.67 9.34
C SER A 80 14.98 1.70 8.17
N GLN A 81 13.84 1.16 7.73
CA GLN A 81 13.78 0.14 6.69
C GLN A 81 14.08 0.71 5.30
N HIS A 82 14.93 0.01 4.54
CA HIS A 82 15.16 0.36 3.15
C HIS A 82 13.94 0.03 2.26
N ALA A 83 13.62 0.91 1.33
CA ALA A 83 12.46 0.81 0.43
C ALA A 83 12.37 -0.51 -0.38
N ASN A 84 13.47 -1.24 -0.53
CA ASN A 84 13.53 -2.52 -1.24
C ASN A 84 13.99 -3.66 -0.31
N ALA A 85 13.75 -3.54 1.01
CA ALA A 85 14.07 -4.60 1.94
C ALA A 85 13.26 -5.87 1.64
N ASN A 86 13.89 -7.02 1.88
CA ASN A 86 13.16 -8.28 1.87
C ASN A 86 12.29 -8.36 3.13
N GLY A 87 11.13 -8.96 3.04
CA GLY A 87 10.23 -9.12 4.18
C GLY A 87 8.87 -8.45 3.96
N PHE A 88 8.16 -8.22 5.03
CA PHE A 88 6.89 -7.51 5.05
C PHE A 88 7.12 -5.99 5.18
N ASP A 89 6.18 -5.18 4.71
CA ASP A 89 6.25 -3.71 4.87
C ASP A 89 6.21 -3.29 6.33
N VAL A 90 5.52 -4.06 7.17
CA VAL A 90 5.61 -3.97 8.63
C VAL A 90 5.89 -5.35 9.18
N GLN A 91 6.88 -5.43 10.04
CA GLN A 91 7.19 -6.64 10.81
C GLN A 91 7.50 -6.22 12.25
N TYR A 92 6.69 -6.65 13.19
CA TYR A 92 6.86 -6.39 14.61
C TYR A 92 6.79 -7.69 15.39
N ASP A 93 7.82 -7.97 16.18
CA ASP A 93 7.98 -9.20 16.96
C ASP A 93 8.01 -8.88 18.46
N GLY A 94 6.92 -8.28 18.96
CA GLY A 94 6.78 -7.93 20.36
C GLY A 94 6.50 -9.14 21.26
N LYS A 95 6.61 -8.91 22.56
CA LYS A 95 6.40 -9.96 23.57
C LYS A 95 4.93 -10.42 23.61
N ASP A 96 4.01 -9.47 23.58
CA ASP A 96 2.58 -9.73 23.75
C ASP A 96 1.83 -9.78 22.41
N LYS A 97 2.37 -9.13 21.39
CA LYS A 97 1.80 -9.09 20.03
C LYS A 97 2.90 -9.23 18.99
N LYS A 98 2.56 -9.91 17.92
CA LYS A 98 3.35 -10.02 16.71
C LYS A 98 2.50 -9.56 15.53
N ILE A 99 3.03 -8.68 14.69
CA ILE A 99 2.28 -8.05 13.60
C ILE A 99 3.08 -8.12 12.32
N ILE A 100 2.41 -8.50 11.23
CA ILE A 100 2.91 -8.33 9.88
C ILE A 100 1.88 -7.60 9.04
N ALA A 101 2.35 -6.74 8.15
CA ALA A 101 1.48 -6.07 7.19
C ALA A 101 2.13 -5.90 5.83
N GLU A 102 1.30 -5.90 4.79
CA GLU A 102 1.60 -5.48 3.43
C GLU A 102 0.81 -4.22 3.11
N VAL A 103 1.45 -3.29 2.42
CA VAL A 103 0.88 -1.97 2.13
C VAL A 103 0.70 -1.79 0.63
N LYS A 104 -0.50 -1.43 0.21
CA LYS A 104 -0.84 -1.16 -1.19
C LYS A 104 -1.34 0.27 -1.38
N CYS A 105 -0.60 1.01 -2.19
CA CYS A 105 -0.94 2.37 -2.59
C CYS A 105 -1.45 2.41 -4.03
N ASN A 106 -2.21 1.39 -4.44
CA ASN A 106 -2.71 1.24 -5.79
C ASN A 106 -3.93 2.14 -6.02
N ILE A 107 -3.88 2.95 -7.06
CA ILE A 107 -5.04 3.72 -7.52
C ILE A 107 -5.86 2.81 -8.45
N PRO A 108 -7.18 2.65 -8.23
CA PRO A 108 -8.04 1.89 -9.14
C PRO A 108 -7.93 2.39 -10.59
N VAL A 109 -7.77 1.47 -11.53
CA VAL A 109 -7.69 1.81 -12.97
C VAL A 109 -9.06 2.24 -13.52
N ASN A 110 -10.10 1.56 -13.05
CA ASN A 110 -11.50 1.93 -13.30
C ASN A 110 -12.10 2.35 -11.96
N VAL A 111 -13.16 3.16 -12.02
CA VAL A 111 -13.79 3.76 -10.82
C VAL A 111 -14.02 2.72 -9.70
N THR A 112 -14.41 1.49 -10.04
CA THR A 112 -14.78 0.45 -9.07
C THR A 112 -13.95 -0.83 -9.17
N SER A 113 -12.77 -0.81 -9.80
CA SER A 113 -11.93 -2.01 -9.91
C SER A 113 -10.45 -1.70 -10.03
N PHE A 114 -9.65 -2.56 -9.44
CA PHE A 114 -8.21 -2.62 -9.74
C PHE A 114 -7.99 -3.18 -11.15
N GLY A 115 -6.89 -2.78 -11.80
CA GLY A 115 -6.42 -3.45 -13.01
C GLY A 115 -5.95 -4.89 -12.69
N ALA A 116 -5.97 -5.77 -13.69
CA ALA A 116 -5.64 -7.20 -13.49
C ALA A 116 -4.29 -7.41 -12.77
N ALA A 117 -3.23 -6.70 -13.19
CA ALA A 117 -1.92 -6.79 -12.55
C ALA A 117 -1.89 -6.23 -11.12
N GLN A 118 -2.72 -5.21 -10.82
CA GLN A 118 -2.85 -4.67 -9.46
C GLN A 118 -3.57 -5.66 -8.56
N GLU A 119 -4.65 -6.26 -9.05
CA GLU A 119 -5.40 -7.28 -8.34
C GLU A 119 -4.55 -8.51 -8.06
N GLU A 120 -3.81 -9.02 -9.06
CA GLU A 120 -2.88 -10.14 -8.90
C GLU A 120 -1.83 -9.85 -7.81
N GLY A 121 -1.22 -8.65 -7.81
CA GLY A 121 -0.27 -8.25 -6.78
C GLY A 121 -0.86 -8.13 -5.37
N ILE A 122 -2.15 -7.78 -5.24
CA ILE A 122 -2.84 -7.77 -3.94
C ILE A 122 -3.10 -9.21 -3.47
N LEU A 123 -3.53 -10.09 -4.37
CA LEU A 123 -3.79 -11.49 -4.05
C LEU A 123 -2.49 -12.24 -3.68
N GLU A 124 -1.38 -11.94 -4.36
CA GLU A 124 -0.05 -12.48 -4.03
C GLU A 124 0.39 -12.06 -2.62
N ASP A 125 0.19 -10.79 -2.24
CA ASP A 125 0.53 -10.33 -0.89
C ASP A 125 -0.38 -10.92 0.19
N ILE A 126 -1.66 -11.14 -0.10
CA ILE A 126 -2.57 -11.90 0.78
C ILE A 126 -2.03 -13.33 0.97
N GLU A 127 -1.57 -13.97 -0.08
CA GLU A 127 -0.96 -15.30 0.01
C GLU A 127 0.33 -15.28 0.85
N HIS A 128 1.15 -14.25 0.71
CA HIS A 128 2.35 -14.05 1.54
C HIS A 128 2.00 -13.86 3.03
N LEU A 129 0.95 -13.13 3.33
CA LEU A 129 0.47 -12.97 4.71
C LEU A 129 -0.06 -14.29 5.30
N LEU A 130 -0.62 -15.18 4.49
CA LEU A 130 -1.11 -16.50 4.94
C LEU A 130 0.01 -17.53 5.08
N LYS A 131 0.96 -17.57 4.15
CA LYS A 131 1.95 -18.65 4.02
C LYS A 131 3.37 -18.25 4.40
N GLY A 132 3.65 -16.94 4.49
CA GLY A 132 4.99 -16.40 4.65
C GLY A 132 5.69 -16.09 3.32
N LYS A 133 6.71 -15.24 3.38
CA LYS A 133 7.59 -14.92 2.25
C LYS A 133 8.84 -15.80 2.29
N LYS A 134 9.27 -16.32 1.15
CA LYS A 134 10.49 -17.17 1.04
C LYS A 134 11.78 -16.49 1.51
N LYS A 135 11.82 -15.14 1.45
CA LYS A 135 13.00 -14.32 1.82
C LYS A 135 12.78 -13.57 3.14
N SER A 136 11.75 -13.90 3.88
CA SER A 136 11.52 -13.33 5.21
C SER A 136 12.26 -14.14 6.27
N ASP A 137 12.76 -13.46 7.29
CA ASP A 137 13.38 -14.09 8.45
C ASP A 137 12.35 -14.70 9.43
N ILE A 138 11.04 -14.59 9.11
CA ILE A 138 9.96 -15.16 9.90
C ILE A 138 9.81 -16.65 9.59
N PRO A 139 10.05 -17.56 10.56
CA PRO A 139 9.93 -18.99 10.34
C PRO A 139 8.46 -19.45 10.17
N SER A 140 7.51 -18.74 10.74
CA SER A 140 6.08 -19.02 10.64
C SER A 140 5.26 -17.75 10.89
N VAL A 141 4.30 -17.49 10.02
CA VAL A 141 3.35 -16.37 10.13
C VAL A 141 2.13 -16.68 11.03
N ALA A 142 1.99 -17.91 11.51
CA ALA A 142 0.84 -18.34 12.29
C ALA A 142 0.59 -17.48 13.56
N PRO A 143 1.61 -17.08 14.35
CA PRO A 143 1.39 -16.30 15.56
C PRO A 143 1.18 -14.79 15.31
N TYR A 144 1.19 -14.34 14.05
CA TYR A 144 1.11 -12.92 13.73
C TYR A 144 -0.32 -12.48 13.43
N TYR A 145 -0.68 -11.31 13.92
CA TYR A 145 -1.78 -10.52 13.39
C TYR A 145 -1.39 -10.02 12.00
N LYS A 146 -2.29 -10.19 11.03
CA LYS A 146 -2.00 -9.98 9.62
C LYS A 146 -2.87 -8.86 9.06
N PHE A 147 -2.23 -7.87 8.47
CA PHE A 147 -2.93 -6.74 7.88
C PHE A 147 -2.55 -6.55 6.41
N MET A 148 -3.58 -6.36 5.58
CA MET A 148 -3.45 -5.81 4.25
C MET A 148 -3.89 -4.36 4.31
N VAL A 149 -2.95 -3.44 4.21
CA VAL A 149 -3.19 -2.00 4.31
C VAL A 149 -3.43 -1.45 2.91
N VAL A 150 -4.53 -0.75 2.72
CA VAL A 150 -4.90 -0.14 1.43
C VAL A 150 -5.05 1.35 1.63
N MET A 151 -4.33 2.13 0.83
CA MET A 151 -4.44 3.59 0.84
C MET A 151 -5.85 3.99 0.39
N ASP A 152 -6.54 4.79 1.20
CA ASP A 152 -7.84 5.37 0.87
C ASP A 152 -7.67 6.55 -0.10
N CYS A 153 -7.61 6.23 -1.39
CA CYS A 153 -7.27 7.19 -2.44
C CYS A 153 -8.43 7.51 -3.41
N SER A 154 -9.59 6.91 -3.23
CA SER A 154 -10.74 7.15 -4.10
C SER A 154 -12.07 6.84 -3.41
N GLU A 155 -13.14 7.53 -3.85
CA GLU A 155 -14.51 7.36 -3.31
C GLU A 155 -15.09 5.94 -3.46
N HIS A 156 -14.46 5.08 -4.27
CA HIS A 156 -14.92 3.71 -4.54
C HIS A 156 -13.89 2.64 -4.17
N ILE A 157 -12.93 2.95 -3.30
CA ILE A 157 -11.92 1.98 -2.89
C ILE A 157 -12.53 0.78 -2.18
N ASP A 158 -13.58 0.99 -1.42
CA ASP A 158 -14.36 -0.03 -0.72
C ASP A 158 -14.99 -1.05 -1.69
N GLU A 159 -15.53 -0.61 -2.84
CA GLU A 159 -16.05 -1.51 -3.87
C GLU A 159 -14.95 -2.36 -4.50
N CYS A 160 -13.76 -1.78 -4.70
CA CYS A 160 -12.59 -2.51 -5.22
C CYS A 160 -12.15 -3.59 -4.24
N VAL A 161 -12.04 -3.25 -2.97
CA VAL A 161 -11.63 -4.16 -1.89
C VAL A 161 -12.69 -5.24 -1.64
N ALA A 162 -13.98 -4.89 -1.69
CA ALA A 162 -15.05 -5.88 -1.55
C ALA A 162 -14.97 -7.00 -2.62
N LYS A 163 -14.46 -6.70 -3.82
CA LYS A 163 -14.20 -7.72 -4.85
C LYS A 163 -13.03 -8.63 -4.50
N ILE A 164 -11.99 -8.10 -3.85
CA ILE A 164 -10.87 -8.91 -3.35
C ILE A 164 -11.34 -9.85 -2.26
N ILE A 165 -12.08 -9.33 -1.26
CA ILE A 165 -12.60 -10.13 -0.14
C ILE A 165 -13.47 -11.29 -0.66
N LYS A 166 -14.30 -11.07 -1.67
CA LYS A 166 -15.13 -12.13 -2.27
C LYS A 166 -14.35 -13.25 -2.94
N LYS A 167 -13.08 -13.01 -3.32
CA LYS A 167 -12.22 -13.97 -4.00
C LYS A 167 -11.29 -14.72 -3.06
N THR A 168 -11.27 -14.34 -1.79
CA THR A 168 -10.29 -14.83 -0.82
C THR A 168 -10.99 -15.41 0.40
N GLU A 169 -10.43 -16.49 0.94
CA GLU A 169 -10.81 -17.02 2.24
C GLU A 169 -9.97 -16.35 3.34
N HIS A 170 -10.49 -16.30 4.57
CA HIS A 170 -9.79 -15.73 5.73
C HIS A 170 -9.47 -14.23 5.66
N VAL A 171 -10.06 -13.50 4.72
CA VAL A 171 -9.88 -12.04 4.60
C VAL A 171 -11.15 -11.34 5.06
N LYS A 172 -10.98 -10.36 5.96
CA LYS A 172 -12.06 -9.55 6.54
C LYS A 172 -11.73 -8.06 6.45
N LEU A 173 -12.73 -7.22 6.45
CA LEU A 173 -12.53 -5.79 6.68
C LEU A 173 -12.22 -5.57 8.17
N TYR A 174 -11.20 -4.77 8.46
CA TYR A 174 -10.87 -4.38 9.83
C TYR A 174 -11.95 -3.48 10.43
N SER A 175 -12.31 -3.76 11.66
CA SER A 175 -13.20 -2.94 12.47
C SER A 175 -12.60 -2.78 13.88
N PRO A 176 -12.50 -1.56 14.43
CA PRO A 176 -11.99 -1.33 15.78
C PRO A 176 -12.82 -2.02 16.87
N SER A 177 -14.11 -2.27 16.60
CA SER A 177 -15.01 -2.96 17.54
C SER A 177 -14.82 -4.48 17.58
N GLU A 178 -14.15 -5.06 16.58
CA GLU A 178 -13.84 -6.48 16.51
C GLU A 178 -12.38 -6.69 16.86
N HIS A 179 -12.10 -7.54 17.85
CA HIS A 179 -10.72 -7.88 18.18
C HIS A 179 -10.12 -8.75 17.07
N PRO A 180 -9.06 -8.28 16.41
CA PRO A 180 -8.35 -9.10 15.43
C PRO A 180 -7.85 -10.40 16.05
N ASP A 181 -7.79 -11.47 15.24
CA ASP A 181 -7.19 -12.75 15.57
C ASP A 181 -6.03 -13.08 14.61
N THR A 182 -5.27 -14.11 14.91
CA THR A 182 -4.12 -14.51 14.08
C THR A 182 -4.48 -15.45 12.92
N ASN A 183 -5.75 -15.87 12.79
CA ASN A 183 -6.20 -16.80 11.75
C ASN A 183 -6.68 -16.08 10.49
N ASN A 184 -7.04 -14.80 10.64
CA ASN A 184 -7.56 -13.99 9.56
C ASN A 184 -6.57 -12.90 9.13
N ILE A 185 -6.75 -12.39 7.91
CA ILE A 185 -6.12 -11.17 7.42
C ILE A 185 -7.15 -10.06 7.49
N TYR A 186 -6.74 -8.91 7.98
CA TYR A 186 -7.61 -7.75 8.12
C TYR A 186 -7.22 -6.68 7.10
N ILE A 187 -8.13 -6.34 6.18
CA ILE A 187 -7.93 -5.20 5.28
C ILE A 187 -8.28 -3.93 6.04
N MET A 188 -7.36 -2.98 6.06
CA MET A 188 -7.51 -1.68 6.70
C MET A 188 -7.29 -0.56 5.69
N TYR A 189 -8.21 0.40 5.66
CA TYR A 189 -8.06 1.65 4.92
C TYR A 189 -7.33 2.70 5.77
N VAL A 190 -6.40 3.42 5.14
CA VAL A 190 -5.64 4.52 5.72
C VAL A 190 -5.35 5.61 4.70
#